data_3938b226af10e4e1cea4508e1cdcbbeb
#
_entry.id   3938b226af10e4e1cea4508e1cdcbbeb
#
_cell.length_a   1.000
_cell.length_b   1.000
_cell.length_c   1.000
_cell.angle_alpha   90.00
_cell.angle_beta   90.00
_cell.angle_gamma   90.00
#
_symmetry.space_group_name_H-M   'P 1'
#
loop_
_entity.id
_entity.type
_entity.pdbx_description
1 polymer ?
#
loop_
_entity_poly.entity_id
_entity_poly.type
_entity_poly.pdbx_seq_one_letter_code
_entity_poly.pdbx_strand_id
1 'polypeptide(L)'
;MGVGREEEERRLLRSVDAIESATWVRPVGNRIAGGEIAPHSHDILAENGFIYDSSMQGSDLPFKLENGLVIVPSYYEMDDFHLFAYYPGYAAYYARMMSPEVGWEIWTNAFDGYYKYGLCYTTMFHPQIIGKPRNMMLLDRLIKYIKEHPDVWTARAEDTARHWNTM
;
A
#
# COMPACT_ATOMS: atom_id res chain seq x y z
N MET A 1 -7.71 19.07 8.42
CA MET A 1 -9.10 19.20 7.92
C MET A 1 -9.09 18.76 6.46
N GLY A 2 -9.85 17.71 6.12
CA GLY A 2 -9.98 17.24 4.75
C GLY A 2 -10.70 18.30 3.88
N VAL A 3 -10.51 18.20 2.58
CA VAL A 3 -11.27 19.01 1.61
C VAL A 3 -12.71 18.49 1.52
N GLY A 4 -13.63 19.33 1.03
CA GLY A 4 -15.00 18.88 0.78
C GLY A 4 -15.07 17.86 -0.35
N ARG A 5 -16.15 17.06 -0.39
CA ARG A 5 -16.38 15.98 -1.36
C ARG A 5 -16.14 16.40 -2.81
N GLU A 6 -16.74 17.51 -3.27
CA GLU A 6 -16.60 17.98 -4.64
C GLU A 6 -15.16 18.33 -5.03
N GLU A 7 -14.42 18.92 -4.10
CA GLU A 7 -13.01 19.26 -4.31
C GLU A 7 -12.13 18.01 -4.32
N GLU A 8 -12.42 17.02 -3.50
CA GLU A 8 -11.71 15.74 -3.49
C GLU A 8 -11.92 14.99 -4.81
N GLU A 9 -13.18 14.89 -5.26
CA GLU A 9 -13.52 14.25 -6.53
C GLU A 9 -12.85 14.97 -7.72
N ARG A 10 -12.86 16.28 -7.74
CA ARG A 10 -12.19 17.07 -8.77
C ARG A 10 -10.67 16.80 -8.80
N ARG A 11 -10.04 16.67 -7.64
CA ARG A 11 -8.61 16.33 -7.54
C ARG A 11 -8.34 14.90 -8.02
N LEU A 12 -9.18 13.96 -7.64
CA LEU A 12 -9.09 12.58 -8.10
C LEU A 12 -9.17 12.51 -9.63
N LEU A 13 -10.18 13.11 -10.23
CA LEU A 13 -10.37 13.11 -11.69
C LEU A 13 -9.19 13.73 -12.44
N ARG A 14 -8.64 14.84 -11.94
CA ARG A 14 -7.43 15.42 -12.52
C ARG A 14 -6.23 14.47 -12.46
N SER A 15 -6.10 13.69 -11.38
CA SER A 15 -5.04 12.69 -11.26
C SER A 15 -5.27 11.51 -12.21
N VAL A 16 -6.51 11.08 -12.36
CA VAL A 16 -6.91 10.05 -13.34
C VAL A 16 -6.55 10.48 -14.75
N ASP A 17 -6.96 11.69 -15.16
CA ASP A 17 -6.69 12.24 -16.50
C ASP A 17 -5.18 12.34 -16.77
N ALA A 18 -4.41 12.78 -15.78
CA ALA A 18 -2.95 12.87 -15.91
C ALA A 18 -2.28 11.50 -16.10
N ILE A 19 -2.70 10.49 -15.33
CA ILE A 19 -2.18 9.13 -15.42
C ILE A 19 -2.59 8.51 -16.76
N GLU A 20 -3.87 8.59 -17.11
CA GLU A 20 -4.39 8.02 -18.36
C GLU A 20 -3.75 8.66 -19.59
N SER A 21 -3.55 9.97 -19.59
CA SER A 21 -2.85 10.69 -20.67
C SER A 21 -1.38 10.26 -20.81
N ALA A 22 -0.71 9.95 -19.72
CA ALA A 22 0.70 9.55 -19.72
C ALA A 22 0.92 8.06 -20.03
N THR A 23 -0.03 7.19 -19.67
CA THR A 23 0.14 5.73 -19.70
C THR A 23 -0.82 5.03 -20.65
N TRP A 24 -1.83 5.72 -21.17
CA TRP A 24 -2.98 5.21 -21.90
C TRP A 24 -3.78 4.13 -21.16
N VAL A 25 -3.62 4.09 -19.84
CA VAL A 25 -4.33 3.14 -18.98
C VAL A 25 -5.01 3.93 -17.86
N ARG A 26 -6.34 3.78 -17.76
CA ARG A 26 -7.09 4.36 -16.65
C ARG A 26 -6.77 3.63 -15.36
N PRO A 27 -6.39 4.34 -14.28
CA PRO A 27 -6.14 3.71 -13.00
C PRO A 27 -7.45 3.16 -12.40
N VAL A 28 -7.39 1.96 -11.83
CA VAL A 28 -8.53 1.30 -11.18
C VAL A 28 -8.32 1.08 -9.69
N GLY A 29 -7.20 1.50 -9.16
CA GLY A 29 -6.86 1.39 -7.75
C GLY A 29 -6.29 2.67 -7.18
N ASN A 30 -6.46 2.84 -5.88
CA ASN A 30 -6.03 4.02 -5.16
C ASN A 30 -5.18 3.67 -3.94
N ARG A 31 -4.26 4.55 -3.60
CA ARG A 31 -3.61 4.63 -2.29
C ARG A 31 -3.31 6.09 -1.97
N ILE A 32 -3.89 6.58 -0.87
CA ILE A 32 -3.68 7.95 -0.41
C ILE A 32 -2.35 8.05 0.33
N ALA A 33 -1.56 9.05 -0.01
CA ALA A 33 -0.33 9.35 0.73
C ALA A 33 -0.67 9.68 2.20
N GLY A 34 0.02 9.01 3.15
CA GLY A 34 -0.24 9.15 4.58
C GLY A 34 -1.42 8.33 5.10
N GLY A 35 -2.22 7.69 4.23
CA GLY A 35 -3.31 6.80 4.65
C GLY A 35 -4.53 7.50 5.27
N GLU A 36 -4.58 8.82 5.28
CA GLU A 36 -5.73 9.57 5.82
C GLU A 36 -6.86 9.63 4.79
N ILE A 37 -7.98 8.97 5.10
CA ILE A 37 -9.16 8.85 4.25
C ILE A 37 -10.28 9.70 4.84
N ALA A 38 -10.91 10.55 4.03
CA ALA A 38 -12.12 11.27 4.42
C ALA A 38 -13.35 10.33 4.37
N PRO A 39 -14.42 10.60 5.13
CA PRO A 39 -15.59 9.72 5.17
C PRO A 39 -16.23 9.45 3.80
N HIS A 40 -16.07 10.34 2.84
CA HIS A 40 -16.63 10.25 1.50
C HIS A 40 -15.66 9.71 0.43
N SER A 41 -14.39 9.49 0.77
CA SER A 41 -13.37 9.09 -0.22
C SER A 41 -13.69 7.76 -0.90
N HIS A 42 -14.13 6.76 -0.17
CA HIS A 42 -14.43 5.45 -0.73
C HIS A 42 -15.65 5.47 -1.66
N ASP A 43 -16.65 6.31 -1.37
CA ASP A 43 -17.80 6.47 -2.27
C ASP A 43 -17.39 7.16 -3.57
N ILE A 44 -16.56 8.21 -3.47
CA ILE A 44 -15.99 8.87 -4.65
C ILE A 44 -15.20 7.88 -5.50
N LEU A 45 -14.36 7.05 -4.90
CA LEU A 45 -13.59 6.04 -5.63
C LEU A 45 -14.52 5.05 -6.36
N ALA A 46 -15.49 4.48 -5.65
CA ALA A 46 -16.43 3.51 -6.22
C ALA A 46 -17.26 4.13 -7.38
N GLU A 47 -17.80 5.33 -7.19
CA GLU A 47 -18.58 6.06 -8.20
C GLU A 47 -17.77 6.38 -9.47
N ASN A 48 -16.44 6.54 -9.33
CA ASN A 48 -15.54 6.84 -10.43
C ASN A 48 -14.84 5.60 -11.02
N GLY A 49 -15.33 4.39 -10.71
CA GLY A 49 -14.91 3.13 -11.33
C GLY A 49 -13.63 2.51 -10.77
N PHE A 50 -13.20 2.94 -9.59
CA PHE A 50 -12.12 2.27 -8.89
C PHE A 50 -12.64 0.94 -8.31
N ILE A 51 -11.81 -0.08 -8.36
CA ILE A 51 -12.16 -1.43 -7.86
C ILE A 51 -11.53 -1.74 -6.51
N TYR A 52 -10.47 -1.00 -6.13
CA TYR A 52 -9.85 -1.15 -4.81
C TYR A 52 -9.25 0.15 -4.28
N ASP A 53 -9.16 0.19 -2.96
CA ASP A 53 -8.30 1.12 -2.21
C ASP A 53 -7.36 0.35 -1.29
N SER A 54 -6.12 0.83 -1.17
CA SER A 54 -5.10 0.21 -0.33
C SER A 54 -4.52 1.21 0.68
N SER A 55 -5.35 2.11 1.18
CA SER A 55 -4.97 3.14 2.15
C SER A 55 -5.32 2.73 3.58
N MET A 56 -6.33 1.87 3.76
CA MET A 56 -6.82 1.47 5.08
C MET A 56 -6.00 0.37 5.72
N GLN A 57 -5.96 0.45 7.05
CA GLN A 57 -5.51 -0.61 7.95
C GLN A 57 -6.73 -1.27 8.62
N GLY A 58 -6.51 -2.29 9.43
CA GLY A 58 -7.54 -2.85 10.31
C GLY A 58 -8.10 -4.20 9.90
N SER A 59 -7.51 -4.85 8.87
CA SER A 59 -7.81 -6.24 8.52
C SER A 59 -6.57 -6.91 7.95
N ASP A 60 -6.35 -8.18 8.26
CA ASP A 60 -5.26 -9.00 7.70
C ASP A 60 -5.63 -9.67 6.38
N LEU A 61 -6.89 -9.54 5.97
CA LEU A 61 -7.40 -10.00 4.68
C LEU A 61 -8.08 -8.85 3.93
N PRO A 62 -8.08 -8.86 2.60
CA PRO A 62 -8.91 -7.94 1.85
C PRO A 62 -10.38 -8.10 2.25
N PHE A 63 -11.16 -7.05 2.11
CA PHE A 63 -12.60 -7.08 2.38
C PHE A 63 -13.32 -6.11 1.45
N LYS A 64 -14.62 -6.34 1.27
CA LYS A 64 -15.45 -5.52 0.39
C LYS A 64 -16.33 -4.59 1.22
N LEU A 65 -16.36 -3.32 0.84
CA LEU A 65 -17.30 -2.34 1.37
C LEU A 65 -18.70 -2.51 0.74
N GLU A 66 -19.72 -1.91 1.36
CA GLU A 66 -21.10 -1.95 0.86
C GLU A 66 -21.25 -1.37 -0.55
N ASN A 67 -20.43 -0.37 -0.91
CA ASN A 67 -20.39 0.23 -2.25
C ASN A 67 -19.62 -0.61 -3.29
N GLY A 68 -19.15 -1.79 -2.92
CA GLY A 68 -18.45 -2.74 -3.81
C GLY A 68 -16.94 -2.54 -3.93
N LEU A 69 -16.38 -1.47 -3.35
CA LEU A 69 -14.94 -1.23 -3.36
C LEU A 69 -14.22 -2.27 -2.49
N VAL A 70 -13.17 -2.89 -3.01
CA VAL A 70 -12.32 -3.82 -2.23
C VAL A 70 -11.24 -3.04 -1.49
N ILE A 71 -11.10 -3.29 -0.21
CA ILE A 71 -9.97 -2.79 0.58
C ILE A 71 -8.87 -3.84 0.58
N VAL A 72 -7.70 -3.47 0.07
CA VAL A 72 -6.46 -4.26 0.18
C VAL A 72 -5.67 -3.64 1.33
N PRO A 73 -5.63 -4.28 2.51
CA PRO A 73 -5.08 -3.67 3.71
C PRO A 73 -3.59 -3.35 3.58
N SER A 74 -3.15 -2.34 4.30
CA SER A 74 -1.74 -1.96 4.42
C SER A 74 -1.41 -1.57 5.85
N TYR A 75 -0.15 -1.74 6.26
CA TYR A 75 0.29 -1.49 7.63
C TYR A 75 1.54 -0.63 7.66
N TYR A 76 1.64 0.26 8.64
CA TYR A 76 2.77 1.17 8.80
C TYR A 76 4.06 0.46 9.16
N GLU A 77 4.01 -0.64 9.90
CA GLU A 77 5.21 -1.41 10.24
C GLU A 77 5.88 -2.07 9.03
N MET A 78 5.14 -2.23 7.92
CA MET A 78 5.65 -2.77 6.66
C MET A 78 5.98 -1.68 5.63
N ASP A 79 6.08 -0.44 6.08
CA ASP A 79 6.41 0.73 5.27
C ASP A 79 7.89 1.12 5.49
N ASP A 80 8.66 1.23 4.40
CA ASP A 80 10.07 1.61 4.45
C ASP A 80 10.30 3.04 4.96
N PHE A 81 9.30 3.91 4.82
CA PHE A 81 9.39 5.29 5.28
C PHE A 81 9.58 5.36 6.80
N HIS A 82 8.81 4.57 7.55
CA HIS A 82 8.87 4.54 9.01
C HIS A 82 10.19 3.99 9.54
N LEU A 83 10.85 3.11 8.77
CA LEU A 83 12.10 2.48 9.18
C LEU A 83 13.34 3.28 8.75
N PHE A 84 13.33 3.88 7.56
CA PHE A 84 14.56 4.38 6.93
C PHE A 84 14.52 5.85 6.55
N ALA A 85 13.36 6.52 6.62
CA ALA A 85 13.29 7.94 6.32
C ALA A 85 13.80 8.80 7.48
N TYR A 86 14.52 9.85 7.11
CA TYR A 86 14.85 10.95 8.02
C TYR A 86 14.19 12.24 7.49
N TYR A 87 13.33 12.82 8.32
CA TYR A 87 12.67 14.07 7.97
C TYR A 87 12.96 15.13 9.04
N PRO A 88 13.82 16.14 8.76
CA PRO A 88 14.28 17.11 9.77
C PRO A 88 13.15 17.88 10.47
N GLY A 89 12.03 18.14 9.78
CA GLY A 89 10.88 18.87 10.32
C GLY A 89 9.99 18.06 11.27
N TYR A 90 10.19 16.75 11.34
CA TYR A 90 9.41 15.82 12.17
C TYR A 90 10.30 14.98 13.08
N ALA A 91 11.35 15.59 13.62
CA ALA A 91 12.38 14.90 14.40
C ALA A 91 11.87 14.03 15.55
N ALA A 92 10.69 14.34 16.11
CA ALA A 92 10.08 13.53 17.16
C ALA A 92 9.56 12.17 16.67
N TYR A 93 9.18 12.06 15.39
CA TYR A 93 8.55 10.87 14.81
C TYR A 93 9.48 10.09 13.88
N TYR A 94 10.39 10.77 13.14
CA TYR A 94 11.17 10.17 12.06
C TYR A 94 12.69 10.37 12.23
N ALA A 95 13.15 10.56 13.46
CA ALA A 95 14.56 10.81 13.75
C ALA A 95 15.46 9.56 13.77
N ARG A 96 14.91 8.38 13.49
CA ARG A 96 15.66 7.13 13.64
C ARG A 96 15.75 6.39 12.31
N MET A 97 16.90 6.53 11.64
CA MET A 97 17.26 5.61 10.56
C MET A 97 17.65 4.26 11.16
N MET A 98 16.82 3.24 10.94
CA MET A 98 17.12 1.88 11.37
C MET A 98 18.20 1.25 10.47
N SER A 99 18.87 0.20 10.98
CA SER A 99 19.72 -0.64 10.15
C SER A 99 18.86 -1.53 9.22
N PRO A 100 19.40 -1.97 8.08
CA PRO A 100 18.70 -2.94 7.23
C PRO A 100 18.32 -4.23 7.95
N GLU A 101 19.10 -4.64 8.95
CA GLU A 101 18.85 -5.85 9.75
C GLU A 101 17.56 -5.72 10.55
N VAL A 102 17.26 -4.53 11.10
CA VAL A 102 15.99 -4.27 11.79
C VAL A 102 14.82 -4.37 10.81
N GLY A 103 14.95 -3.78 9.63
CA GLY A 103 13.94 -3.92 8.57
C GLY A 103 13.75 -5.38 8.14
N TRP A 104 14.84 -6.12 8.01
CA TRP A 104 14.81 -7.55 7.73
C TRP A 104 14.02 -8.33 8.77
N GLU A 105 14.32 -8.13 10.04
CA GLU A 105 13.66 -8.82 11.15
C GLU A 105 12.16 -8.49 11.20
N ILE A 106 11.80 -7.22 11.10
CA ILE A 106 10.39 -6.80 11.14
C ILE A 106 9.62 -7.42 9.97
N TRP A 107 10.13 -7.29 8.73
CA TRP A 107 9.40 -7.71 7.54
C TRP A 107 9.32 -9.22 7.37
N THR A 108 10.37 -9.96 7.74
CA THR A 108 10.31 -11.42 7.67
C THR A 108 9.46 -12.03 8.78
N ASN A 109 9.55 -11.53 10.01
CA ASN A 109 8.67 -11.99 11.09
C ASN A 109 7.19 -11.71 10.77
N ALA A 110 6.88 -10.54 10.19
CA ALA A 110 5.54 -10.25 9.71
C ALA A 110 5.13 -11.22 8.60
N PHE A 111 5.97 -11.38 7.56
CA PHE A 111 5.69 -12.32 6.46
C PHE A 111 5.45 -13.75 6.96
N ASP A 112 6.27 -14.26 7.86
CA ASP A 112 6.13 -15.61 8.43
C ASP A 112 4.80 -15.79 9.16
N GLY A 113 4.38 -14.77 9.90
CA GLY A 113 3.05 -14.75 10.54
C GLY A 113 1.93 -14.78 9.53
N TYR A 114 1.96 -13.91 8.53
CA TYR A 114 0.96 -13.84 7.47
C TYR A 114 0.93 -15.13 6.64
N TYR A 115 2.08 -15.67 6.28
CA TYR A 115 2.19 -16.94 5.58
C TYR A 115 1.59 -18.11 6.39
N LYS A 116 1.94 -18.21 7.66
CA LYS A 116 1.44 -19.27 8.56
C LYS A 116 -0.08 -19.29 8.68
N TYR A 117 -0.71 -18.12 8.67
CA TYR A 117 -2.15 -17.99 8.85
C TYR A 117 -2.92 -17.81 7.53
N GLY A 118 -2.24 -17.80 6.37
CA GLY A 118 -2.86 -17.64 5.06
C GLY A 118 -3.46 -16.26 4.84
N LEU A 119 -2.75 -15.21 5.27
CA LEU A 119 -3.21 -13.82 5.25
C LEU A 119 -2.61 -13.03 4.09
N CYS A 120 -3.06 -11.79 3.91
CA CYS A 120 -2.62 -10.90 2.83
C CYS A 120 -1.46 -10.01 3.28
N TYR A 121 -0.23 -10.42 2.99
CA TYR A 121 0.97 -9.62 3.29
C TYR A 121 1.15 -8.51 2.26
N THR A 122 1.18 -7.26 2.70
CA THR A 122 1.45 -6.09 1.86
C THR A 122 2.58 -5.26 2.43
N THR A 123 3.46 -4.77 1.56
CA THR A 123 4.53 -3.83 1.92
C THR A 123 4.40 -2.53 1.15
N MET A 124 4.90 -1.44 1.72
CA MET A 124 4.99 -0.15 1.05
C MET A 124 6.44 0.25 0.89
N PHE A 125 6.82 0.59 -0.34
CA PHE A 125 8.16 1.05 -0.66
C PHE A 125 8.14 2.37 -1.40
N HIS A 126 9.01 3.29 -0.98
CA HIS A 126 9.19 4.59 -1.60
C HIS A 126 10.49 4.58 -2.42
N PRO A 127 10.46 4.85 -3.73
CA PRO A 127 11.67 4.80 -4.57
C PRO A 127 12.84 5.61 -4.03
N GLN A 128 12.58 6.76 -3.43
CA GLN A 128 13.59 7.63 -2.83
C GLN A 128 14.20 7.06 -1.54
N ILE A 129 13.60 6.04 -0.93
CA ILE A 129 14.03 5.39 0.32
C ILE A 129 14.58 4.01 0.04
N ILE A 130 13.74 3.09 -0.45
CA ILE A 130 14.17 1.72 -0.74
C ILE A 130 15.20 1.67 -1.88
N GLY A 131 15.15 2.61 -2.83
CA GLY A 131 16.08 2.70 -3.97
C GLY A 131 17.51 3.09 -3.61
N LYS A 132 17.83 3.34 -2.34
CA LYS A 132 19.22 3.54 -1.91
C LYS A 132 19.99 2.22 -1.94
N PRO A 133 21.29 2.20 -2.34
CA PRO A 133 22.04 0.94 -2.50
C PRO A 133 21.95 0.01 -1.29
N ARG A 134 22.06 0.54 -0.09
CA ARG A 134 21.93 -0.23 1.16
C ARG A 134 20.56 -0.91 1.29
N ASN A 135 19.49 -0.19 0.99
CA ASN A 135 18.12 -0.67 1.17
C ASN A 135 17.69 -1.58 0.00
N MET A 136 18.23 -1.35 -1.21
CA MET A 136 18.00 -2.25 -2.34
C MET A 136 18.52 -3.67 -2.10
N MET A 137 19.64 -3.82 -1.37
CA MET A 137 20.12 -5.13 -0.96
C MET A 137 19.15 -5.85 -0.01
N LEU A 138 18.52 -5.09 0.89
CA LEU A 138 17.48 -5.61 1.77
C LEU A 138 16.23 -6.04 0.98
N LEU A 139 15.78 -5.21 0.04
CA LEU A 139 14.62 -5.53 -0.79
C LEU A 139 14.86 -6.78 -1.65
N ASP A 140 16.02 -6.90 -2.29
CA ASP A 140 16.39 -8.09 -3.08
C ASP A 140 16.36 -9.37 -2.21
N ARG A 141 16.92 -9.27 -1.00
CA ARG A 141 16.91 -10.36 -0.04
C ARG A 141 15.50 -10.74 0.40
N LEU A 142 14.64 -9.75 0.68
CA LEU A 142 13.25 -9.98 1.08
C LEU A 142 12.44 -10.66 -0.03
N ILE A 143 12.58 -10.19 -1.27
CA ILE A 143 11.89 -10.79 -2.42
C ILE A 143 12.33 -12.25 -2.61
N LYS A 144 13.62 -12.55 -2.50
CA LYS A 144 14.13 -13.93 -2.57
C LYS A 144 13.55 -14.79 -1.47
N TYR A 145 13.56 -14.30 -0.23
CA TYR A 145 12.98 -14.98 0.92
C TYR A 145 11.51 -15.36 0.71
N ILE A 146 10.70 -14.41 0.29
CA ILE A 146 9.27 -14.64 0.01
C ILE A 146 9.09 -15.70 -1.08
N LYS A 147 9.90 -15.64 -2.14
CA LYS A 147 9.80 -16.57 -3.29
C LYS A 147 10.28 -18.00 -2.98
N GLU A 148 11.01 -18.22 -1.90
CA GLU A 148 11.41 -19.55 -1.43
C GLU A 148 10.27 -20.29 -0.72
N HIS A 149 9.19 -19.59 -0.34
CA HIS A 149 8.04 -20.21 0.30
C HIS A 149 7.06 -20.76 -0.76
N PRO A 150 6.65 -22.04 -0.66
CA PRO A 150 5.68 -22.62 -1.57
C PRO A 150 4.29 -21.97 -1.36
N ASP A 151 3.46 -22.05 -2.40
CA ASP A 151 2.05 -21.64 -2.37
C ASP A 151 1.81 -20.14 -2.08
N VAL A 152 2.84 -19.30 -2.19
CA VAL A 152 2.70 -17.85 -2.09
C VAL A 152 2.22 -17.29 -3.43
N TRP A 153 1.02 -16.73 -3.44
CA TRP A 153 0.52 -15.99 -4.58
C TRP A 153 1.03 -14.54 -4.56
N THR A 154 2.05 -14.26 -5.37
CA THR A 154 2.53 -12.89 -5.58
C THR A 154 1.66 -12.20 -6.63
N ALA A 155 0.82 -11.26 -6.19
CA ALA A 155 -0.18 -10.61 -7.02
C ALA A 155 -0.01 -9.09 -7.03
N ARG A 156 -0.51 -8.44 -8.09
CA ARG A 156 -0.77 -7.00 -8.05
C ARG A 156 -2.02 -6.75 -7.20
N ALA A 157 -2.11 -5.57 -6.59
CA ALA A 157 -3.30 -5.20 -5.80
C ALA A 157 -4.60 -5.27 -6.63
N GLU A 158 -4.53 -4.96 -7.92
CA GLU A 158 -5.63 -5.15 -8.87
C GLU A 158 -6.06 -6.60 -8.99
N ASP A 159 -5.12 -7.54 -9.13
CA ASP A 159 -5.42 -8.96 -9.26
C ASP A 159 -6.03 -9.51 -7.95
N THR A 160 -5.50 -9.05 -6.81
CA THR A 160 -6.07 -9.36 -5.49
C THR A 160 -7.51 -8.87 -5.38
N ALA A 161 -7.78 -7.63 -5.76
CA ALA A 161 -9.13 -7.07 -5.71
C ALA A 161 -10.11 -7.80 -6.65
N ARG A 162 -9.69 -8.14 -7.86
CA ARG A 162 -10.50 -8.91 -8.80
C ARG A 162 -10.83 -10.30 -8.27
N HIS A 163 -9.85 -10.99 -7.68
CA HIS A 163 -10.06 -12.29 -7.05
C HIS A 163 -11.08 -12.17 -5.91
N TRP A 164 -10.93 -11.18 -5.04
CA TRP A 164 -11.85 -10.98 -3.92
C TRP A 164 -13.28 -10.62 -4.34
N ASN A 165 -13.44 -9.98 -5.49
CA ASN A 165 -14.75 -9.67 -6.05
C ASN A 165 -15.51 -10.90 -6.59
N THR A 166 -14.82 -12.02 -6.80
CA THR A 166 -15.45 -13.27 -7.28
C THR A 166 -15.88 -14.21 -6.15
N MET A 167 -15.46 -13.91 -4.92
CA MET A 167 -15.87 -14.63 -3.71
C MET A 167 -17.17 -14.04 -3.12
#